data_78fc606e55380306dda9ad2e99779bf6
#
_entry.id   78fc606e55380306dda9ad2e99779bf6
#
_cell.length_a   1.000
_cell.length_b   1.000
_cell.length_c   1.000
_cell.angle_alpha   90.00
_cell.angle_beta   90.00
_cell.angle_gamma   90.00
#
_symmetry.space_group_name_H-M   'P 1'
#
loop_
_entity.id
_entity.type
_entity.pdbx_description
1 polymer ?
#
loop_
_entity_poly.entity_id
_entity_poly.type
_entity_poly.pdbx_seq_one_letter_code
_entity_poly.pdbx_strand_id
1 'polypeptide(L)'
;MNAIRLTAILALLVCTVAAQAQRRNTRYVEYIEKYAPLAVQQMKEHKIPASITLAQGLLESGAGQSALARKSNNHFGIKCGSNWRGRTVRHDDDARNECFRAYSNPRDSYEDHSAFLKRGARYAFLFDLKVTDYKGWARGLKKAGYATDPSYANRLITIIEDYELYKYDSRGMSNRENRNWEKELKKKPWLANPHQVYIANDIAYVVARDGDTFRFLGKEFDISWKKLVKYNDLHKDYT
;
A
#
# COMPACT_ATOMS: atom_id res chain seq x y z
N MET A 1 13.99 18.12 -48.34
CA MET A 1 13.40 18.83 -47.19
C MET A 1 12.54 17.97 -46.26
N ASN A 2 12.12 16.77 -46.65
CA ASN A 2 11.21 15.94 -45.82
C ASN A 2 11.85 15.01 -44.79
N ALA A 3 13.10 14.59 -44.97
CA ALA A 3 13.80 13.69 -44.05
C ALA A 3 14.18 14.36 -42.72
N ILE A 4 14.59 15.64 -42.78
CA ILE A 4 15.02 16.38 -41.56
C ILE A 4 13.80 16.71 -40.67
N ARG A 5 12.63 16.93 -41.26
CA ARG A 5 11.40 17.18 -40.49
C ARG A 5 10.90 15.91 -39.79
N LEU A 6 11.04 14.76 -40.44
CA LEU A 6 10.61 13.47 -39.84
C LEU A 6 11.46 13.06 -38.66
N THR A 7 12.78 13.24 -38.76
CA THR A 7 13.72 12.95 -37.65
C THR A 7 13.54 13.90 -36.47
N ALA A 8 13.24 15.18 -36.70
CA ALA A 8 12.96 16.12 -35.61
C ALA A 8 11.66 15.81 -34.87
N ILE A 9 10.61 15.38 -35.56
CA ILE A 9 9.34 14.97 -34.96
C ILE A 9 9.51 13.67 -34.15
N LEU A 10 10.27 12.70 -34.66
CA LEU A 10 10.56 11.46 -33.94
C LEU A 10 11.39 11.69 -32.68
N ALA A 11 12.39 12.58 -32.74
CA ALA A 11 13.19 12.98 -31.58
C ALA A 11 12.37 13.72 -30.51
N LEU A 12 11.43 14.59 -30.91
CA LEU A 12 10.53 15.27 -29.98
C LEU A 12 9.54 14.29 -29.31
N LEU A 13 9.02 13.31 -30.03
CA LEU A 13 8.15 12.25 -29.46
C LEU A 13 8.88 11.38 -28.46
N VAL A 14 10.12 10.99 -28.73
CA VAL A 14 10.95 10.20 -27.81
C VAL A 14 11.28 11.00 -26.55
N CYS A 15 11.60 12.30 -26.67
CA CYS A 15 11.86 13.16 -25.52
C CYS A 15 10.60 13.36 -24.63
N THR A 16 9.41 13.42 -25.18
CA THR A 16 8.19 13.59 -24.39
C THR A 16 7.83 12.31 -23.60
N VAL A 17 8.04 11.14 -24.18
CA VAL A 17 7.81 9.86 -23.49
C VAL A 17 8.83 9.64 -22.36
N ALA A 18 10.10 9.99 -22.60
CA ALA A 18 11.13 9.92 -21.56
C ALA A 18 10.88 10.89 -20.40
N ALA A 19 10.37 12.11 -20.68
CA ALA A 19 10.06 13.09 -19.66
C ALA A 19 8.85 12.72 -18.78
N GLN A 20 7.88 11.96 -19.30
CA GLN A 20 6.78 11.42 -18.52
C GLN A 20 7.19 10.22 -17.67
N ALA A 21 8.11 9.36 -18.14
CA ALA A 21 8.66 8.26 -17.37
C ALA A 21 9.45 8.74 -16.13
N GLN A 22 10.04 9.93 -16.20
CA GLN A 22 10.88 10.50 -15.13
C GLN A 22 10.08 11.16 -14.00
N ARG A 23 8.75 11.28 -14.11
CA ARG A 23 7.89 11.91 -13.10
C ARG A 23 7.33 10.98 -12.02
N ARG A 24 7.41 9.67 -12.21
CA ARG A 24 6.86 8.72 -11.23
C ARG A 24 7.79 8.58 -10.04
N ASN A 25 7.27 8.84 -8.85
CA ASN A 25 8.00 8.65 -7.60
C ASN A 25 8.28 7.15 -7.39
N THR A 26 9.55 6.76 -7.35
CA THR A 26 10.00 5.37 -7.20
C THR A 26 9.38 4.69 -5.97
N ARG A 27 9.30 5.41 -4.83
CA ARG A 27 8.68 4.87 -3.61
C ARG A 27 7.20 4.54 -3.79
N TYR A 28 6.49 5.34 -4.61
CA TYR A 28 5.08 5.07 -4.94
C TYR A 28 4.96 3.83 -5.81
N VAL A 29 5.83 3.68 -6.81
CA VAL A 29 5.86 2.49 -7.67
C VAL A 29 6.12 1.23 -6.84
N GLU A 30 7.13 1.24 -5.97
CA GLU A 30 7.46 0.13 -5.08
C GLU A 30 6.28 -0.22 -4.14
N TYR A 31 5.63 0.79 -3.58
CA TYR A 31 4.44 0.59 -2.75
C TYR A 31 3.30 -0.07 -3.54
N ILE A 32 3.02 0.42 -4.74
CA ILE A 32 1.96 -0.12 -5.61
C ILE A 32 2.26 -1.57 -5.95
N GLU A 33 3.46 -1.87 -6.42
CA GLU A 33 3.88 -3.25 -6.76
C GLU A 33 3.72 -4.19 -5.56
N LYS A 34 4.12 -3.74 -4.39
CA LYS A 34 4.05 -4.52 -3.16
C LYS A 34 2.60 -4.79 -2.70
N TYR A 35 1.73 -3.78 -2.80
CA TYR A 35 0.40 -3.84 -2.16
C TYR A 35 -0.78 -3.97 -3.14
N ALA A 36 -0.56 -3.87 -4.46
CA ALA A 36 -1.63 -4.06 -5.44
C ALA A 36 -2.36 -5.41 -5.29
N PRO A 37 -1.67 -6.55 -5.03
CA PRO A 37 -2.37 -7.81 -4.81
C PRO A 37 -3.32 -7.78 -3.62
N LEU A 38 -2.94 -7.14 -2.52
CA LEU A 38 -3.81 -6.98 -1.35
C LEU A 38 -5.02 -6.10 -1.68
N ALA A 39 -4.80 -4.96 -2.35
CA ALA A 39 -5.88 -4.07 -2.76
C ALA A 39 -6.89 -4.76 -3.71
N VAL A 40 -6.39 -5.55 -4.67
CA VAL A 40 -7.25 -6.35 -5.56
C VAL A 40 -8.02 -7.43 -4.79
N GLN A 41 -7.40 -8.04 -3.79
CA GLN A 41 -8.08 -8.99 -2.90
C GLN A 41 -9.22 -8.28 -2.14
N GLN A 42 -8.95 -7.13 -1.53
CA GLN A 42 -9.96 -6.34 -0.82
C GLN A 42 -11.11 -5.92 -1.74
N MET A 43 -10.82 -5.55 -2.99
CA MET A 43 -11.85 -5.24 -3.98
C MET A 43 -12.76 -6.44 -4.26
N LYS A 44 -12.21 -7.64 -4.40
CA LYS A 44 -13.00 -8.87 -4.64
C LYS A 44 -13.90 -9.21 -3.45
N GLU A 45 -13.39 -9.08 -2.24
CA GLU A 45 -14.07 -9.46 -0.99
C GLU A 45 -15.05 -8.40 -0.51
N HIS A 46 -14.67 -7.12 -0.58
CA HIS A 46 -15.40 -6.02 0.03
C HIS A 46 -16.03 -5.03 -0.95
N LYS A 47 -15.78 -5.17 -2.28
CA LYS A 47 -16.33 -4.31 -3.33
C LYS A 47 -15.87 -2.84 -3.25
N ILE A 48 -14.70 -2.60 -2.68
CA ILE A 48 -14.04 -1.29 -2.68
C ILE A 48 -13.04 -1.27 -3.84
N PRO A 49 -13.01 -0.22 -4.70
CA PRO A 49 -12.05 -0.17 -5.79
C PRO A 49 -10.60 -0.37 -5.31
N ALA A 50 -9.85 -1.23 -6.00
CA ALA A 50 -8.45 -1.45 -5.68
C ALA A 50 -7.63 -0.17 -5.83
N SER A 51 -7.97 0.66 -6.84
CA SER A 51 -7.37 1.98 -7.06
C SER A 51 -7.56 2.92 -5.87
N ILE A 52 -8.74 2.95 -5.27
CA ILE A 52 -9.05 3.74 -4.07
C ILE A 52 -8.23 3.24 -2.89
N THR A 53 -8.24 1.93 -2.64
CA THR A 53 -7.47 1.33 -1.53
C THR A 53 -5.97 1.64 -1.65
N LEU A 54 -5.40 1.51 -2.86
CA LEU A 54 -4.00 1.84 -3.12
C LEU A 54 -3.70 3.33 -2.94
N ALA A 55 -4.54 4.21 -3.51
CA ALA A 55 -4.33 5.66 -3.42
C ALA A 55 -4.43 6.16 -1.98
N GLN A 56 -5.40 5.64 -1.20
CA GLN A 56 -5.49 5.93 0.23
C GLN A 56 -4.26 5.43 0.98
N GLY A 57 -3.86 4.17 0.77
CA GLY A 57 -2.66 3.62 1.41
C GLY A 57 -1.39 4.42 1.10
N LEU A 58 -1.21 4.86 -0.15
CA LEU A 58 -0.12 5.75 -0.57
C LEU A 58 -0.16 7.09 0.17
N LEU A 59 -1.32 7.72 0.17
CA LEU A 59 -1.52 9.07 0.70
C LEU A 59 -1.39 9.11 2.22
N GLU A 60 -2.12 8.25 2.93
CA GLU A 60 -2.20 8.23 4.39
C GLU A 60 -0.91 7.74 5.06
N SER A 61 -0.20 6.83 4.42
CA SER A 61 1.02 6.25 4.98
C SER A 61 2.32 6.88 4.45
N GLY A 62 2.23 7.85 3.52
CA GLY A 62 3.40 8.33 2.81
C GLY A 62 4.15 7.20 2.11
N ALA A 63 3.42 6.36 1.36
CA ALA A 63 3.94 5.14 0.74
C ALA A 63 4.56 4.16 1.78
N GLY A 64 3.93 4.03 2.94
CA GLY A 64 4.40 3.17 4.02
C GLY A 64 5.58 3.73 4.82
N GLN A 65 5.99 4.98 4.57
CA GLN A 65 7.18 5.58 5.19
C GLN A 65 6.85 6.50 6.37
N SER A 66 5.57 6.81 6.62
CA SER A 66 5.21 7.65 7.77
C SER A 66 5.59 6.97 9.10
N ALA A 67 5.89 7.79 10.12
CA ALA A 67 6.23 7.28 11.44
C ALA A 67 5.11 6.37 12.01
N LEU A 68 3.85 6.75 11.78
CA LEU A 68 2.68 5.95 12.19
C LEU A 68 2.68 4.59 11.47
N ALA A 69 2.78 4.56 10.13
CA ALA A 69 2.75 3.32 9.37
C ALA A 69 3.89 2.37 9.79
N ARG A 70 5.10 2.90 9.97
CA ARG A 70 6.26 2.10 10.40
C ARG A 70 6.14 1.53 11.82
N LYS A 71 5.53 2.28 12.74
CA LYS A 71 5.36 1.84 14.15
C LYS A 71 4.20 0.86 14.34
N SER A 72 3.17 0.97 13.50
CA SER A 72 1.89 0.30 13.76
C SER A 72 1.34 -0.54 12.63
N ASN A 73 1.99 -0.61 11.46
CA ASN A 73 1.43 -1.17 10.22
C ASN A 73 0.09 -0.54 9.80
N ASN A 74 -0.25 0.63 10.33
CA ASN A 74 -1.49 1.32 10.01
C ASN A 74 -1.29 2.19 8.76
N HIS A 75 -1.67 1.64 7.61
CA HIS A 75 -1.48 2.27 6.31
C HIS A 75 -2.59 3.29 5.95
N PHE A 76 -3.63 3.40 6.76
CA PHE A 76 -4.82 4.20 6.47
C PHE A 76 -5.15 5.23 7.55
N GLY A 77 -4.29 5.38 8.55
CA GLY A 77 -4.51 6.34 9.64
C GLY A 77 -5.77 6.05 10.47
N ILE A 78 -6.17 4.79 10.62
CA ILE A 78 -7.41 4.47 11.34
C ILE A 78 -7.21 4.69 12.84
N LYS A 79 -8.00 5.62 13.40
CA LYS A 79 -8.04 5.93 14.83
C LYS A 79 -8.73 4.79 15.60
N CYS A 80 -8.45 4.66 16.91
CA CYS A 80 -8.96 3.55 17.73
C CYS A 80 -10.49 3.44 17.73
N GLY A 81 -11.18 4.54 17.92
CA GLY A 81 -12.62 4.51 18.17
C GLY A 81 -12.98 3.79 19.49
N SER A 82 -14.25 3.81 19.86
CA SER A 82 -14.74 3.23 21.12
C SER A 82 -14.71 1.70 21.17
N ASN A 83 -14.83 1.05 20.04
CA ASN A 83 -15.00 -0.41 19.92
C ASN A 83 -13.71 -1.18 19.59
N TRP A 84 -12.59 -0.48 19.45
CA TRP A 84 -11.33 -1.15 19.16
C TRP A 84 -10.77 -1.85 20.41
N ARG A 85 -10.43 -3.11 20.30
CA ARG A 85 -9.85 -3.94 21.38
C ARG A 85 -8.44 -4.48 21.05
N GLY A 86 -7.94 -4.18 19.84
CA GLY A 86 -6.61 -4.56 19.40
C GLY A 86 -5.51 -3.65 19.95
N ARG A 87 -4.29 -3.90 19.50
CA ARG A 87 -3.12 -3.06 19.87
C ARG A 87 -3.29 -1.63 19.39
N THR A 88 -2.67 -0.71 20.10
CA THR A 88 -2.76 0.72 19.81
C THR A 88 -1.38 1.37 19.83
N VAL A 89 -1.28 2.52 19.16
CA VAL A 89 -0.13 3.42 19.22
C VAL A 89 -0.62 4.84 19.39
N ARG A 90 0.16 5.66 20.09
CA ARG A 90 -0.09 7.09 20.21
C ARG A 90 0.75 7.85 19.20
N HIS A 91 0.13 8.80 18.52
CA HIS A 91 0.77 9.63 17.52
C HIS A 91 0.10 11.02 17.46
N ASP A 92 0.87 12.06 17.18
CA ASP A 92 0.34 13.40 16.96
C ASP A 92 -0.17 13.50 15.51
N ASP A 93 -1.42 13.95 15.35
CA ASP A 93 -2.07 14.15 14.06
C ASP A 93 -2.88 15.46 14.13
N ASP A 94 -4.20 15.46 13.94
CA ASP A 94 -5.05 16.64 14.13
C ASP A 94 -4.99 17.17 15.57
N ALA A 95 -4.80 16.28 16.54
CA ALA A 95 -4.55 16.59 17.93
C ALA A 95 -3.32 15.84 18.47
N ARG A 96 -2.78 16.33 19.61
CA ARG A 96 -1.65 15.65 20.27
C ARG A 96 -2.09 14.31 20.86
N ASN A 97 -1.21 13.32 20.80
CA ASN A 97 -1.35 12.04 21.50
C ASN A 97 -2.63 11.26 21.13
N GLU A 98 -3.07 11.33 19.88
CA GLU A 98 -4.25 10.60 19.40
C GLU A 98 -4.00 9.09 19.35
N CYS A 99 -5.07 8.33 19.55
CA CYS A 99 -5.00 6.87 19.53
C CYS A 99 -5.23 6.32 18.12
N PHE A 100 -4.26 5.56 17.62
CA PHE A 100 -4.37 4.85 16.35
C PHE A 100 -4.32 3.34 16.56
N ARG A 101 -5.02 2.60 15.70
CA ARG A 101 -4.96 1.14 15.65
C ARG A 101 -3.58 0.68 15.25
N ALA A 102 -3.10 -0.41 15.84
CA ALA A 102 -1.84 -1.02 15.48
C ALA A 102 -2.06 -2.50 15.10
N TYR A 103 -1.42 -2.92 14.01
CA TYR A 103 -1.60 -4.23 13.40
C TYR A 103 -0.31 -5.02 13.46
N SER A 104 -0.43 -6.34 13.36
CA SER A 104 0.73 -7.25 13.35
C SER A 104 1.46 -7.22 12.01
N ASN A 105 0.74 -6.86 10.95
CA ASN A 105 1.25 -6.80 9.58
C ASN A 105 0.39 -5.86 8.72
N PRO A 106 0.87 -5.47 7.52
CA PRO A 106 0.12 -4.62 6.60
C PRO A 106 -1.21 -5.21 6.11
N ARG A 107 -1.31 -6.54 5.95
CA ARG A 107 -2.55 -7.19 5.51
C ARG A 107 -3.71 -6.89 6.46
N ASP A 108 -3.48 -6.98 7.78
CA ASP A 108 -4.51 -6.71 8.78
C ASP A 108 -5.00 -5.26 8.70
N SER A 109 -4.11 -4.32 8.35
CA SER A 109 -4.48 -2.92 8.12
C SER A 109 -5.39 -2.75 6.89
N TYR A 110 -5.11 -3.46 5.81
CA TYR A 110 -5.94 -3.45 4.59
C TYR A 110 -7.32 -4.05 4.84
N GLU A 111 -7.36 -5.18 5.57
CA GLU A 111 -8.60 -5.85 5.95
C GLU A 111 -9.46 -4.97 6.85
N ASP A 112 -8.87 -4.41 7.90
CA ASP A 112 -9.61 -3.54 8.82
C ASP A 112 -10.06 -2.23 8.18
N HIS A 113 -9.28 -1.66 7.24
CA HIS A 113 -9.71 -0.52 6.43
C HIS A 113 -10.98 -0.84 5.62
N SER A 114 -10.99 -1.98 4.94
CA SER A 114 -12.15 -2.42 4.16
C SER A 114 -13.37 -2.65 5.05
N ALA A 115 -13.16 -3.33 6.18
CA ALA A 115 -14.19 -3.54 7.18
C ALA A 115 -14.68 -2.23 7.84
N PHE A 116 -13.80 -1.27 8.07
CA PHE A 116 -14.13 0.06 8.58
C PHE A 116 -15.06 0.82 7.63
N LEU A 117 -14.75 0.85 6.34
CA LEU A 117 -15.61 1.49 5.34
C LEU A 117 -16.96 0.77 5.24
N LYS A 118 -16.96 -0.58 5.23
CA LYS A 118 -18.18 -1.35 5.08
C LYS A 118 -19.13 -1.23 6.27
N ARG A 119 -18.61 -1.12 7.49
CA ARG A 119 -19.40 -0.98 8.72
C ARG A 119 -19.89 0.44 8.98
N GLY A 120 -19.22 1.44 8.42
CA GLY A 120 -19.53 2.85 8.69
C GLY A 120 -20.78 3.30 7.91
N ALA A 121 -21.89 3.56 8.60
CA ALA A 121 -23.14 3.99 7.98
C ALA A 121 -22.97 5.19 7.05
N ARG A 122 -22.08 6.13 7.38
CA ARG A 122 -21.76 7.31 6.56
C ARG A 122 -21.13 6.96 5.21
N TYR A 123 -20.59 5.76 5.03
CA TYR A 123 -19.98 5.27 3.79
C TYR A 123 -20.91 4.37 2.98
N ALA A 124 -22.10 3.99 3.51
CA ALA A 124 -22.98 3.00 2.88
C ALA A 124 -23.30 3.32 1.42
N PHE A 125 -23.57 4.59 1.10
CA PHE A 125 -23.90 5.04 -0.25
C PHE A 125 -22.77 4.84 -1.28
N LEU A 126 -21.52 4.66 -0.83
CA LEU A 126 -20.40 4.38 -1.72
C LEU A 126 -20.55 3.02 -2.41
N PHE A 127 -21.18 2.08 -1.72
CA PHE A 127 -21.37 0.71 -2.21
C PHE A 127 -22.46 0.59 -3.29
N ASP A 128 -23.21 1.68 -3.54
CA ASP A 128 -24.13 1.80 -4.68
C ASP A 128 -23.39 2.22 -5.98
N LEU A 129 -22.12 2.69 -5.84
CA LEU A 129 -21.29 3.06 -6.98
C LEU A 129 -20.67 1.82 -7.62
N LYS A 130 -20.40 1.91 -8.92
CA LYS A 130 -19.60 0.89 -9.60
C LYS A 130 -18.17 0.85 -9.02
N VAL A 131 -17.61 -0.34 -8.91
CA VAL A 131 -16.21 -0.54 -8.50
C VAL A 131 -15.22 0.21 -9.41
N THR A 132 -15.60 0.42 -10.68
CA THR A 132 -14.77 1.16 -11.64
C THR A 132 -14.96 2.69 -11.59
N ASP A 133 -15.88 3.19 -10.77
CA ASP A 133 -16.12 4.64 -10.62
C ASP A 133 -15.25 5.21 -9.47
N TYR A 134 -13.94 5.14 -9.63
CA TYR A 134 -13.00 5.67 -8.64
C TYR A 134 -13.19 7.18 -8.37
N LYS A 135 -13.67 7.97 -9.37
CA LYS A 135 -13.94 9.41 -9.17
C LYS A 135 -15.13 9.64 -8.25
N GLY A 136 -16.19 8.86 -8.45
CA GLY A 136 -17.35 8.86 -7.54
C GLY A 136 -16.96 8.42 -6.13
N TRP A 137 -16.18 7.37 -6.01
CA TRP A 137 -15.65 6.89 -4.72
C TRP A 137 -14.80 7.94 -4.01
N ALA A 138 -13.83 8.57 -4.70
CA ALA A 138 -12.96 9.60 -4.11
C ALA A 138 -13.76 10.80 -3.57
N ARG A 139 -14.70 11.31 -4.38
CA ARG A 139 -15.59 12.40 -3.98
C ARG A 139 -16.52 11.99 -2.83
N GLY A 140 -17.04 10.77 -2.89
CA GLY A 140 -17.89 10.20 -1.87
C GLY A 140 -17.18 10.02 -0.53
N LEU A 141 -15.95 9.55 -0.51
CA LEU A 141 -15.11 9.47 0.70
C LEU A 141 -14.94 10.85 1.34
N LYS A 142 -14.63 11.88 0.54
CA LYS A 142 -14.55 13.25 1.04
C LYS A 142 -15.88 13.74 1.59
N LYS A 143 -17.00 13.50 0.88
CA LYS A 143 -18.34 13.85 1.33
C LYS A 143 -18.73 13.16 2.64
N ALA A 144 -18.33 11.91 2.81
CA ALA A 144 -18.55 11.13 4.03
C ALA A 144 -17.64 11.55 5.21
N GLY A 145 -16.72 12.50 5.00
CA GLY A 145 -15.82 12.97 6.04
C GLY A 145 -14.71 11.97 6.39
N TYR A 146 -14.18 11.24 5.39
CA TYR A 146 -13.01 10.38 5.62
C TYR A 146 -11.79 11.23 6.01
N ALA A 147 -11.60 12.37 5.36
CA ALA A 147 -10.55 13.35 5.65
C ALA A 147 -11.11 14.78 5.71
N THR A 148 -10.49 15.64 6.50
CA THR A 148 -10.84 17.06 6.65
C THR A 148 -10.34 17.90 5.47
N ASP A 149 -9.20 17.54 4.85
CA ASP A 149 -8.59 18.23 3.72
C ASP A 149 -9.58 18.42 2.55
N PRO A 150 -9.90 19.66 2.14
CA PRO A 150 -10.80 19.92 1.01
C PRO A 150 -10.30 19.37 -0.31
N SER A 151 -9.00 19.21 -0.48
CA SER A 151 -8.37 18.69 -1.69
C SER A 151 -8.31 17.16 -1.76
N TYR A 152 -8.74 16.45 -0.70
CA TYR A 152 -8.58 15.00 -0.54
C TYR A 152 -9.02 14.18 -1.75
N ALA A 153 -10.23 14.44 -2.27
CA ALA A 153 -10.75 13.74 -3.43
C ALA A 153 -9.86 13.92 -4.68
N ASN A 154 -9.43 15.16 -4.93
CA ASN A 154 -8.57 15.48 -6.06
C ASN A 154 -7.20 14.82 -5.91
N ARG A 155 -6.63 14.79 -4.72
CA ARG A 155 -5.35 14.11 -4.45
C ARG A 155 -5.44 12.60 -4.74
N LEU A 156 -6.52 11.94 -4.31
CA LEU A 156 -6.76 10.54 -4.64
C LEU A 156 -6.88 10.32 -6.16
N ILE A 157 -7.69 11.16 -6.85
CA ILE A 157 -7.88 11.07 -8.30
C ILE A 157 -6.55 11.26 -9.03
N THR A 158 -5.77 12.27 -8.67
CA THR A 158 -4.43 12.51 -9.26
C THR A 158 -3.52 11.30 -9.10
N ILE A 159 -3.42 10.74 -7.88
CA ILE A 159 -2.61 9.53 -7.65
C ILE A 159 -3.10 8.37 -8.53
N ILE A 160 -4.41 8.16 -8.60
CA ILE A 160 -4.99 7.07 -9.40
C ILE A 160 -4.67 7.25 -10.88
N GLU A 161 -4.74 8.46 -11.41
CA GLU A 161 -4.50 8.78 -12.82
C GLU A 161 -2.99 8.75 -13.14
N ASP A 162 -2.13 9.37 -12.35
CA ASP A 162 -0.68 9.43 -12.55
C ASP A 162 -0.02 8.03 -12.55
N TYR A 163 -0.52 7.15 -11.69
CA TYR A 163 -0.03 5.77 -11.57
C TYR A 163 -0.92 4.74 -12.25
N GLU A 164 -1.96 5.19 -12.96
CA GLU A 164 -2.92 4.35 -13.72
C GLU A 164 -3.55 3.24 -12.87
N LEU A 165 -3.81 3.51 -11.58
CA LEU A 165 -4.31 2.50 -10.63
C LEU A 165 -5.70 1.96 -11.01
N TYR A 166 -6.49 2.72 -11.77
CA TYR A 166 -7.79 2.31 -12.29
C TYR A 166 -7.75 1.01 -13.11
N LYS A 167 -6.57 0.62 -13.60
CA LYS A 167 -6.38 -0.66 -14.30
C LYS A 167 -6.71 -1.87 -13.40
N TYR A 168 -6.46 -1.74 -12.10
CA TYR A 168 -6.76 -2.79 -11.14
C TYR A 168 -8.26 -2.94 -10.90
N ASP A 169 -9.07 -1.88 -11.08
CA ASP A 169 -10.52 -1.91 -10.88
C ASP A 169 -11.25 -2.65 -11.98
N SER A 170 -10.84 -2.48 -13.24
CA SER A 170 -11.53 -3.05 -14.40
C SER A 170 -11.11 -4.47 -14.72
N ARG A 171 -9.83 -4.78 -14.52
CA ARG A 171 -9.26 -6.09 -14.87
C ARG A 171 -8.99 -6.96 -13.64
N GLY A 172 -8.94 -6.33 -12.46
CA GLY A 172 -8.22 -6.94 -11.36
C GLY A 172 -6.79 -7.22 -11.82
N MET A 173 -6.25 -8.36 -11.44
CA MET A 173 -5.05 -8.90 -12.08
C MET A 173 -5.50 -9.76 -13.27
N SER A 174 -4.90 -9.57 -14.43
CA SER A 174 -5.14 -10.45 -15.58
C SER A 174 -4.78 -11.91 -15.23
N ASN A 175 -5.31 -12.88 -15.98
CA ASN A 175 -4.96 -14.29 -15.77
C ASN A 175 -3.46 -14.55 -15.86
N ARG A 176 -2.73 -13.77 -16.67
CA ARG A 176 -1.26 -13.85 -16.79
C ARG A 176 -0.58 -13.29 -15.53
N GLU A 177 -1.02 -12.13 -15.06
CA GLU A 177 -0.51 -11.49 -13.83
C GLU A 177 -0.81 -12.35 -12.61
N ASN A 178 -2.04 -12.89 -12.49
CA ASN A 178 -2.40 -13.82 -11.43
C ASN A 178 -1.50 -15.07 -11.44
N ARG A 179 -1.29 -15.71 -12.62
CA ARG A 179 -0.39 -16.86 -12.70
C ARG A 179 1.06 -16.51 -12.37
N ASN A 180 1.52 -15.34 -12.80
CA ASN A 180 2.86 -14.87 -12.47
C ASN A 180 2.98 -14.58 -10.97
N TRP A 181 1.98 -13.91 -10.40
CA TRP A 181 1.90 -13.65 -8.97
C TRP A 181 1.88 -14.95 -8.16
N GLU A 182 1.05 -15.94 -8.53
CA GLU A 182 1.02 -17.24 -7.88
C GLU A 182 2.37 -17.97 -7.95
N LYS A 183 3.07 -17.89 -9.09
CA LYS A 183 4.44 -18.43 -9.23
C LYS A 183 5.42 -17.71 -8.31
N GLU A 184 5.34 -16.39 -8.23
CA GLU A 184 6.18 -15.60 -7.32
C GLU A 184 5.86 -15.89 -5.85
N LEU A 185 4.57 -16.01 -5.48
CA LEU A 185 4.16 -16.42 -4.13
C LEU A 185 4.72 -17.79 -3.74
N LYS A 186 4.76 -18.77 -4.66
CA LYS A 186 5.38 -20.07 -4.38
C LYS A 186 6.88 -19.95 -4.10
N LYS A 187 7.57 -19.03 -4.78
CA LYS A 187 9.01 -18.79 -4.58
C LYS A 187 9.26 -17.87 -3.38
N LYS A 188 8.39 -16.91 -3.18
CA LYS A 188 8.50 -15.82 -2.20
C LYS A 188 7.19 -15.69 -1.41
N PRO A 189 6.90 -16.64 -0.49
CA PRO A 189 5.63 -16.65 0.25
C PRO A 189 5.34 -15.38 1.04
N TRP A 190 6.40 -14.65 1.45
CA TRP A 190 6.29 -13.37 2.15
C TRP A 190 5.63 -12.25 1.33
N LEU A 191 5.57 -12.36 -0.01
CA LEU A 191 4.85 -11.37 -0.84
C LEU A 191 3.36 -11.32 -0.55
N ALA A 192 2.76 -12.41 -0.05
CA ALA A 192 1.36 -12.41 0.38
C ALA A 192 1.14 -11.63 1.68
N ASN A 193 2.16 -11.58 2.52
CA ASN A 193 2.10 -10.92 3.82
C ASN A 193 3.50 -10.43 4.23
N PRO A 194 4.01 -9.38 3.55
CA PRO A 194 5.37 -8.91 3.76
C PRO A 194 5.55 -8.34 5.17
N HIS A 195 6.75 -8.51 5.72
CA HIS A 195 7.10 -7.89 6.98
C HIS A 195 7.28 -6.38 6.80
N GLN A 196 6.80 -5.64 7.78
CA GLN A 196 7.09 -4.21 7.87
C GLN A 196 8.50 -4.01 8.45
N VAL A 197 9.28 -3.19 7.76
CA VAL A 197 10.60 -2.76 8.26
C VAL A 197 10.41 -1.55 9.16
N TYR A 198 10.98 -1.60 10.34
CA TYR A 198 11.03 -0.52 11.31
C TYR A 198 12.46 0.02 11.41
N ILE A 199 12.62 1.25 11.88
CA ILE A 199 13.92 1.85 12.15
C ILE A 199 13.93 2.38 13.58
N ALA A 200 14.94 1.96 14.36
CA ALA A 200 15.22 2.49 15.68
C ALA A 200 16.74 2.64 15.84
N ASN A 201 17.19 3.82 16.27
CA ASN A 201 18.62 4.15 16.42
C ASN A 201 19.43 3.83 15.16
N ASP A 202 18.89 4.20 13.99
CA ASP A 202 19.46 3.94 12.66
C ASP A 202 19.62 2.45 12.28
N ILE A 203 19.04 1.55 13.06
CA ILE A 203 19.02 0.11 12.78
C ILE A 203 17.67 -0.27 12.19
N ALA A 204 17.67 -0.86 10.99
CA ALA A 204 16.49 -1.46 10.39
C ALA A 204 16.21 -2.84 11.03
N TYR A 205 14.98 -3.06 11.46
CA TYR A 205 14.56 -4.34 12.03
C TYR A 205 13.14 -4.71 11.61
N VAL A 206 12.79 -5.97 11.78
CA VAL A 206 11.44 -6.50 11.60
C VAL A 206 11.01 -7.24 12.86
N VAL A 207 9.71 -7.30 13.09
CA VAL A 207 9.14 -8.11 14.18
C VAL A 207 8.81 -9.48 13.59
N ALA A 208 9.45 -10.52 14.11
CA ALA A 208 9.18 -11.90 13.73
C ALA A 208 7.77 -12.31 14.15
N ARG A 209 7.14 -13.18 13.38
CA ARG A 209 5.79 -13.74 13.58
C ARG A 209 5.90 -15.22 13.89
N ASP A 210 4.84 -15.79 14.40
CA ASP A 210 4.76 -17.23 14.61
C ASP A 210 5.01 -17.99 13.29
N GLY A 211 5.95 -18.93 13.34
CA GLY A 211 6.37 -19.70 12.16
C GLY A 211 7.47 -19.08 11.32
N ASP A 212 7.94 -17.86 11.65
CA ASP A 212 9.10 -17.28 10.97
C ASP A 212 10.39 -18.02 11.35
N THR A 213 11.27 -18.12 10.39
CA THR A 213 12.63 -18.60 10.60
C THR A 213 13.64 -17.58 10.07
N PHE A 214 14.86 -17.57 10.58
CA PHE A 214 15.93 -16.73 10.03
C PHE A 214 16.21 -17.01 8.56
N ARG A 215 15.99 -18.23 8.09
CA ARG A 215 16.10 -18.59 6.66
C ARG A 215 14.99 -17.97 5.84
N PHE A 216 13.77 -17.93 6.36
CA PHE A 216 12.64 -17.28 5.71
C PHE A 216 12.84 -15.77 5.63
N LEU A 217 13.12 -15.13 6.75
CA LEU A 217 13.40 -13.69 6.83
C LEU A 217 14.63 -13.30 5.99
N GLY A 218 15.67 -14.12 6.02
CA GLY A 218 16.86 -13.90 5.19
C GLY A 218 16.56 -13.87 3.69
N LYS A 219 15.66 -14.73 3.21
CA LYS A 219 15.20 -14.72 1.83
C LYS A 219 14.32 -13.52 1.48
N GLU A 220 13.46 -13.10 2.41
CA GLU A 220 12.59 -11.93 2.21
C GLU A 220 13.39 -10.64 2.04
N PHE A 221 14.44 -10.46 2.83
CA PHE A 221 15.24 -9.23 2.86
C PHE A 221 16.58 -9.33 2.14
N ASP A 222 16.81 -10.42 1.42
CA ASP A 222 18.09 -10.71 0.74
C ASP A 222 19.30 -10.58 1.68
N ILE A 223 19.15 -11.07 2.90
CA ILE A 223 20.19 -11.07 3.92
C ILE A 223 20.54 -12.53 4.29
N SER A 224 21.81 -12.84 4.37
CA SER A 224 22.22 -14.16 4.88
C SER A 224 21.60 -14.43 6.24
N TRP A 225 20.89 -15.57 6.39
CA TRP A 225 20.31 -15.97 7.68
C TRP A 225 21.34 -16.04 8.81
N LYS A 226 22.60 -16.39 8.51
CA LYS A 226 23.71 -16.41 9.46
C LYS A 226 24.04 -15.01 9.98
N LYS A 227 23.91 -13.97 9.14
CA LYS A 227 24.05 -12.57 9.57
C LYS A 227 22.89 -12.18 10.48
N LEU A 228 21.65 -12.58 10.17
CA LEU A 228 20.50 -12.30 11.02
C LEU A 228 20.66 -12.93 12.40
N VAL A 229 21.09 -14.19 12.47
CA VAL A 229 21.40 -14.86 13.76
C VAL A 229 22.44 -14.06 14.53
N LYS A 230 23.54 -13.65 13.87
CA LYS A 230 24.61 -12.85 14.49
C LYS A 230 24.11 -11.49 14.99
N TYR A 231 23.28 -10.80 14.21
CA TYR A 231 22.74 -9.48 14.59
C TYR A 231 21.76 -9.53 15.76
N ASN A 232 21.20 -10.70 16.06
CA ASN A 232 20.30 -10.93 17.20
C ASN A 232 20.99 -11.62 18.38
N ASP A 233 22.33 -11.68 18.38
CA ASP A 233 23.14 -12.30 19.45
C ASP A 233 22.71 -13.74 19.80
N LEU A 234 22.21 -14.48 18.82
CA LEU A 234 21.73 -15.84 18.99
C LEU A 234 22.80 -16.87 18.59
N HIS A 235 22.82 -18.00 19.26
CA HIS A 235 23.67 -19.13 18.91
C HIS A 235 23.17 -19.86 17.67
N LYS A 236 24.06 -20.59 16.95
CA LYS A 236 23.79 -21.25 15.68
C LYS A 236 22.67 -22.30 15.70
N ASP A 237 22.19 -22.68 16.86
CA ASP A 237 21.18 -23.73 17.09
C ASP A 237 19.73 -23.23 16.94
N TYR A 238 19.54 -21.92 16.72
CA TYR A 238 18.25 -21.30 16.40
C TYR A 238 18.05 -21.26 14.87
N THR A 239 17.80 -22.40 14.23
CA THR A 239 17.56 -22.49 12.77
C THR A 239 16.14 -22.93 12.48
#